data_8122ad91f19a7d7325fe2f25867b77e4
#
_entry.id   8122ad91f19a7d7325fe2f25867b77e4
#
_cell.length_a   1.000
_cell.length_b   1.000
_cell.length_c   1.000
_cell.angle_alpha   90.00
_cell.angle_beta   90.00
_cell.angle_gamma   90.00
#
_symmetry.space_group_name_H-M   'P 1'
#
loop_
_entity.id
_entity.type
_entity.pdbx_description
1 polymer ?
#
loop_
_entity_poly.entity_id
_entity_poly.type
_entity_poly.pdbx_seq_one_letter_code
_entity_poly.pdbx_strand_id
1 'polypeptide(L)'
;SLGGGDGVPVHFRLGMDGISVLMVALTAVMMPIVILSTYGHIHTRVKEFFVWMLVMETGMLGVFLSMDLVLFYVFWEVSLVPLYFLVGIWGGANRLYATVKFFLYTVAGSLVMLVAIIALVHLTGTTDVSRLMEIAGDTSRISLANQSWMFFAFALAFAIKVPVIPFHTWLADAHTEAPTSGSVLLAGVLLKMGTYGLLRFAIGFFPMMALENRELFMALGAIGIVYGALLAMAQTDIKRLIACSSVSHLGFVVMGMFALTETGLRGSILQM
;
A
#
# COMPACT_ATOMS: atom_id res chain seq x y z
N SER A 1 14.55 -0.98 22.65
CA SER A 1 15.33 -0.01 21.89
C SER A 1 16.50 -0.72 21.21
N LEU A 2 16.55 -0.68 19.90
CA LEU A 2 17.66 -1.18 19.10
C LEU A 2 18.61 0.01 18.82
N GLY A 3 19.41 0.42 19.78
CA GLY A 3 20.37 1.50 19.55
C GLY A 3 21.02 2.00 20.83
N GLY A 4 22.17 1.49 21.17
CA GLY A 4 23.11 2.10 22.13
C GLY A 4 24.06 3.01 21.37
N GLY A 5 23.75 4.30 21.28
CA GLY A 5 24.54 5.33 20.61
C GLY A 5 23.64 6.52 20.27
N ASP A 6 24.16 7.67 19.88
CA ASP A 6 23.46 8.93 19.60
C ASP A 6 22.37 8.86 18.49
N GLY A 7 21.82 7.69 18.22
CA GLY A 7 20.79 7.41 17.21
C GLY A 7 19.37 7.56 17.77
N VAL A 8 18.44 7.96 16.91
CA VAL A 8 17.00 8.00 17.24
C VAL A 8 16.52 6.59 17.58
N PRO A 9 15.91 6.36 18.75
CA PRO A 9 15.50 5.04 19.16
C PRO A 9 14.32 4.54 18.31
N VAL A 10 14.47 3.37 17.71
CA VAL A 10 13.39 2.64 17.03
C VAL A 10 12.70 1.74 18.05
N HIS A 11 11.38 1.86 18.15
CA HIS A 11 10.59 1.10 19.11
C HIS A 11 9.68 0.08 18.41
N PHE A 12 9.68 -1.15 18.92
CA PHE A 12 8.67 -2.13 18.52
C PHE A 12 7.35 -1.76 19.22
N ARG A 13 6.56 -0.89 18.59
CA ARG A 13 5.31 -0.38 19.13
C ARG A 13 4.16 -0.68 18.17
N LEU A 14 3.17 -1.42 18.66
CA LEU A 14 1.96 -1.77 17.94
C LEU A 14 0.76 -1.08 18.58
N GLY A 15 -0.19 -0.65 17.76
CA GLY A 15 -1.43 -0.03 18.20
C GLY A 15 -2.48 -0.07 17.10
N MET A 16 -3.71 0.20 17.46
CA MET A 16 -4.83 0.25 16.52
C MET A 16 -5.62 1.55 16.70
N ASP A 17 -6.03 2.12 15.60
CA ASP A 17 -7.02 3.20 15.55
C ASP A 17 -8.25 2.77 14.74
N GLY A 18 -9.22 3.66 14.56
CA GLY A 18 -10.47 3.32 13.87
C GLY A 18 -10.30 2.80 12.44
N ILE A 19 -9.28 3.23 11.71
CA ILE A 19 -9.00 2.77 10.34
C ILE A 19 -8.23 1.45 10.39
N SER A 20 -7.23 1.35 11.27
CA SER A 20 -6.43 0.13 11.45
C SER A 20 -7.28 -1.06 11.86
N VAL A 21 -8.26 -0.87 12.76
CA VAL A 21 -9.19 -1.93 13.19
C VAL A 21 -9.94 -2.55 12.00
N LEU A 22 -10.44 -1.71 11.08
CA LEU A 22 -11.15 -2.19 9.90
C LEU A 22 -10.24 -3.00 8.97
N MET A 23 -9.00 -2.53 8.75
CA MET A 23 -8.03 -3.21 7.89
C MET A 23 -7.53 -4.53 8.51
N VAL A 24 -7.31 -4.54 9.82
CA VAL A 24 -6.95 -5.75 10.57
C VAL A 24 -8.09 -6.77 10.52
N ALA A 25 -9.33 -6.34 10.78
CA ALA A 25 -10.50 -7.20 10.71
C ALA A 25 -10.69 -7.79 9.30
N LEU A 26 -10.55 -6.97 8.26
CA LEU A 26 -10.60 -7.42 6.87
C LEU A 26 -9.54 -8.49 6.60
N THR A 27 -8.29 -8.25 7.02
CA THR A 27 -7.18 -9.21 6.82
C THR A 27 -7.46 -10.51 7.56
N ALA A 28 -7.89 -10.45 8.83
CA ALA A 28 -8.18 -11.61 9.66
C ALA A 28 -9.34 -12.46 9.14
N VAL A 29 -10.35 -11.84 8.50
CA VAL A 29 -11.47 -12.57 7.88
C VAL A 29 -11.06 -13.15 6.51
N MET A 30 -10.32 -12.40 5.72
CA MET A 30 -9.94 -12.81 4.37
C MET A 30 -8.96 -14.00 4.37
N MET A 31 -7.99 -14.03 5.29
CA MET A 31 -6.95 -15.07 5.30
C MET A 31 -7.51 -16.50 5.47
N PRO A 32 -8.36 -16.81 6.45
CA PRO A 32 -8.97 -18.15 6.55
C PRO A 32 -9.75 -18.54 5.30
N ILE A 33 -10.51 -17.60 4.71
CA ILE A 33 -11.29 -17.84 3.48
C ILE A 33 -10.36 -18.19 2.32
N VAL A 34 -9.27 -17.44 2.15
CA VAL A 34 -8.29 -17.67 1.09
C VAL A 34 -7.55 -19.00 1.28
N ILE A 35 -7.14 -19.32 2.51
CA ILE A 35 -6.51 -20.60 2.83
C ILE A 35 -7.47 -21.77 2.50
N LEU A 36 -8.71 -21.69 2.93
CA LEU A 36 -9.72 -22.70 2.65
C LEU A 36 -9.99 -22.84 1.14
N SER A 37 -10.11 -21.73 0.41
CA SER A 37 -10.33 -21.75 -1.05
C SER A 37 -9.15 -22.33 -1.83
N THR A 38 -7.96 -22.31 -1.25
CA THR A 38 -6.73 -22.83 -1.88
C THR A 38 -6.56 -24.33 -1.66
N TYR A 39 -7.25 -24.89 -0.67
CA TYR A 39 -7.15 -26.31 -0.34
C TYR A 39 -7.56 -27.18 -1.53
N GLY A 40 -6.67 -28.09 -1.94
CA GLY A 40 -6.89 -28.95 -3.09
C GLY A 40 -6.55 -28.35 -4.48
N HIS A 41 -6.16 -27.06 -4.57
CA HIS A 41 -5.75 -26.44 -5.82
C HIS A 41 -4.22 -26.39 -6.01
N ILE A 42 -3.48 -26.34 -4.91
CA ILE A 42 -2.01 -26.35 -4.92
C ILE A 42 -1.51 -27.75 -4.64
N HIS A 43 -0.81 -28.34 -5.62
CA HIS A 43 -0.30 -29.73 -5.55
C HIS A 43 1.22 -29.81 -5.43
N THR A 44 1.94 -28.72 -5.71
CA THR A 44 3.40 -28.68 -5.67
C THR A 44 3.89 -27.76 -4.57
N ARG A 45 4.88 -28.21 -3.79
CA ARG A 45 5.51 -27.41 -2.71
C ARG A 45 4.47 -26.78 -1.74
N VAL A 46 3.45 -27.54 -1.39
CA VAL A 46 2.28 -27.10 -0.62
C VAL A 46 2.67 -26.45 0.70
N LYS A 47 3.62 -27.05 1.43
CA LYS A 47 4.10 -26.52 2.72
C LYS A 47 4.70 -25.12 2.57
N GLU A 48 5.55 -24.91 1.58
CA GLU A 48 6.17 -23.61 1.33
C GLU A 48 5.15 -22.54 0.94
N PHE A 49 4.15 -22.94 0.12
CA PHE A 49 3.07 -22.07 -0.25
C PHE A 49 2.35 -21.47 0.97
N PHE A 50 1.93 -22.31 1.90
CA PHE A 50 1.24 -21.86 3.12
C PHE A 50 2.17 -21.09 4.06
N VAL A 51 3.46 -21.43 4.13
CA VAL A 51 4.43 -20.61 4.88
C VAL A 51 4.49 -19.18 4.32
N TRP A 52 4.59 -19.02 2.99
CA TRP A 52 4.60 -17.70 2.39
C TRP A 52 3.28 -16.94 2.59
N MET A 53 2.14 -17.64 2.58
CA MET A 53 0.82 -17.04 2.89
C MET A 53 0.80 -16.46 4.31
N LEU A 54 1.27 -17.20 5.32
CA LEU A 54 1.31 -16.75 6.71
C LEU A 54 2.32 -15.62 6.95
N VAL A 55 3.48 -15.66 6.27
CA VAL A 55 4.45 -14.55 6.31
C VAL A 55 3.84 -13.29 5.69
N MET A 56 3.08 -13.42 4.60
CA MET A 56 2.38 -12.29 3.98
C MET A 56 1.32 -11.71 4.92
N GLU A 57 0.52 -12.55 5.60
CA GLU A 57 -0.44 -12.12 6.62
C GLU A 57 0.25 -11.31 7.72
N THR A 58 1.36 -11.83 8.25
CA THR A 58 2.15 -11.15 9.28
C THR A 58 2.64 -9.79 8.80
N GLY A 59 3.13 -9.69 7.56
CA GLY A 59 3.53 -8.43 6.95
C GLY A 59 2.37 -7.43 6.84
N MET A 60 1.20 -7.86 6.34
CA MET A 60 0.03 -7.02 6.19
C MET A 60 -0.50 -6.52 7.55
N LEU A 61 -0.64 -7.40 8.54
CA LEU A 61 -1.05 -7.03 9.89
C LEU A 61 -0.04 -6.06 10.52
N GLY A 62 1.26 -6.34 10.35
CA GLY A 62 2.31 -5.46 10.83
C GLY A 62 2.24 -4.05 10.27
N VAL A 63 1.92 -3.89 8.98
CA VAL A 63 1.73 -2.56 8.36
C VAL A 63 0.58 -1.79 9.03
N PHE A 64 -0.55 -2.43 9.28
CA PHE A 64 -1.72 -1.76 9.87
C PHE A 64 -1.59 -1.49 11.36
N LEU A 65 -0.76 -2.25 12.06
CA LEU A 65 -0.57 -2.15 13.52
C LEU A 65 0.62 -1.29 13.92
N SER A 66 1.56 -0.96 13.00
CA SER A 66 2.77 -0.24 13.35
C SER A 66 2.49 1.20 13.76
N MET A 67 2.93 1.56 14.96
CA MET A 67 2.92 2.92 15.52
C MET A 67 4.31 3.57 15.49
N ASP A 68 5.28 2.90 14.87
CA ASP A 68 6.63 3.39 14.59
C ASP A 68 6.84 3.39 13.08
N LEU A 69 7.33 4.50 12.52
CA LEU A 69 7.44 4.69 11.07
C LEU A 69 8.48 3.76 10.44
N VAL A 70 9.57 3.44 11.15
CA VAL A 70 10.58 2.48 10.68
C VAL A 70 10.02 1.07 10.71
N LEU A 71 9.28 0.73 11.77
CA LEU A 71 8.61 -0.57 11.89
C LEU A 71 7.57 -0.76 10.77
N PHE A 72 6.79 0.30 10.47
CA PHE A 72 5.88 0.32 9.32
C PHE A 72 6.61 -0.02 8.02
N TYR A 73 7.75 0.63 7.76
CA TYR A 73 8.54 0.39 6.55
C TYR A 73 9.05 -1.05 6.48
N VAL A 74 9.54 -1.61 7.59
CA VAL A 74 9.98 -3.01 7.64
C VAL A 74 8.84 -3.96 7.26
N PHE A 75 7.65 -3.82 7.84
CA PHE A 75 6.52 -4.68 7.50
C PHE A 75 6.00 -4.43 6.07
N TRP A 76 6.09 -3.20 5.59
CA TRP A 76 5.78 -2.85 4.20
C TRP A 76 6.66 -3.66 3.22
N GLU A 77 7.97 -3.70 3.45
CA GLU A 77 8.90 -4.50 2.63
C GLU A 77 8.70 -6.01 2.83
N VAL A 78 8.51 -6.46 4.07
CA VAL A 78 8.26 -7.88 4.37
C VAL A 78 7.02 -8.39 3.64
N SER A 79 5.99 -7.57 3.41
CA SER A 79 4.79 -7.97 2.67
C SER A 79 5.03 -8.24 1.18
N LEU A 80 6.09 -7.69 0.59
CA LEU A 80 6.42 -7.85 -0.83
C LEU A 80 7.07 -9.20 -1.14
N VAL A 81 7.93 -9.66 -0.24
CA VAL A 81 8.73 -10.86 -0.43
C VAL A 81 7.87 -12.12 -0.64
N PRO A 82 6.86 -12.40 0.22
CA PRO A 82 5.98 -13.53 0.00
C PRO A 82 5.24 -13.48 -1.33
N LEU A 83 4.74 -12.31 -1.72
CA LEU A 83 4.02 -12.16 -2.98
C LEU A 83 4.94 -12.42 -4.18
N TYR A 84 6.21 -11.98 -4.12
CA TYR A 84 7.21 -12.30 -5.13
C TYR A 84 7.36 -13.82 -5.31
N PHE A 85 7.46 -14.59 -4.24
CA PHE A 85 7.57 -16.05 -4.31
C PHE A 85 6.26 -16.72 -4.70
N LEU A 86 5.12 -16.26 -4.18
CA LEU A 86 3.80 -16.82 -4.53
C LEU A 86 3.50 -16.68 -6.01
N VAL A 87 3.76 -15.54 -6.61
CA VAL A 87 3.56 -15.34 -8.06
C VAL A 87 4.67 -16.03 -8.86
N GLY A 88 5.93 -15.92 -8.45
CA GLY A 88 7.07 -16.43 -9.20
C GLY A 88 7.14 -17.97 -9.27
N ILE A 89 6.66 -18.67 -8.24
CA ILE A 89 6.72 -20.14 -8.18
C ILE A 89 5.42 -20.77 -8.66
N TRP A 90 4.26 -20.31 -8.18
CA TRP A 90 2.93 -20.90 -8.45
C TRP A 90 2.08 -20.12 -9.45
N GLY A 91 2.64 -19.08 -10.07
CA GLY A 91 1.97 -18.28 -11.08
C GLY A 91 1.85 -18.98 -12.45
N GLY A 92 1.20 -18.28 -13.38
CA GLY A 92 0.93 -18.74 -14.74
C GLY A 92 2.16 -18.77 -15.67
N ALA A 93 1.91 -18.74 -16.96
CA ALA A 93 2.95 -18.90 -17.98
C ALA A 93 3.96 -17.76 -18.01
N ASN A 94 3.51 -16.51 -17.82
CA ASN A 94 4.36 -15.31 -17.85
C ASN A 94 4.73 -14.81 -16.43
N ARG A 95 4.66 -15.70 -15.43
CA ARG A 95 4.89 -15.35 -14.02
C ARG A 95 6.19 -14.61 -13.74
N LEU A 96 7.30 -14.96 -14.41
CA LEU A 96 8.59 -14.31 -14.17
C LEU A 96 8.58 -12.84 -14.57
N TYR A 97 8.03 -12.54 -15.75
CA TYR A 97 7.88 -11.14 -16.20
C TYR A 97 6.97 -10.34 -15.24
N ALA A 98 5.82 -10.88 -14.90
CA ALA A 98 4.87 -10.23 -14.01
C ALA A 98 5.46 -9.98 -12.61
N THR A 99 6.19 -10.98 -12.07
CA THR A 99 6.84 -10.89 -10.75
C THR A 99 7.94 -9.85 -10.74
N VAL A 100 8.83 -9.86 -11.72
CA VAL A 100 9.93 -8.88 -11.80
C VAL A 100 9.38 -7.47 -12.01
N LYS A 101 8.40 -7.29 -12.89
CA LYS A 101 7.74 -6.00 -13.11
C LYS A 101 7.12 -5.45 -11.83
N PHE A 102 6.29 -6.24 -11.15
CA PHE A 102 5.68 -5.88 -9.88
C PHE A 102 6.75 -5.50 -8.84
N PHE A 103 7.78 -6.32 -8.69
CA PHE A 103 8.83 -6.10 -7.71
C PHE A 103 9.59 -4.80 -7.97
N LEU A 104 10.02 -4.56 -9.22
CA LEU A 104 10.74 -3.34 -9.58
C LEU A 104 9.90 -2.08 -9.36
N TYR A 105 8.60 -2.10 -9.74
CA TYR A 105 7.71 -0.96 -9.49
C TYR A 105 7.59 -0.64 -8.00
N THR A 106 7.32 -1.67 -7.19
CA THR A 106 7.06 -1.48 -5.76
C THR A 106 8.33 -1.09 -5.00
N VAL A 107 9.47 -1.73 -5.27
CA VAL A 107 10.76 -1.40 -4.64
C VAL A 107 11.23 0.00 -5.04
N ALA A 108 11.10 0.39 -6.32
CA ALA A 108 11.48 1.74 -6.72
C ALA A 108 10.71 2.81 -5.94
N GLY A 109 9.40 2.62 -5.76
CA GLY A 109 8.59 3.54 -4.95
C GLY A 109 8.97 3.53 -3.47
N SER A 110 9.16 2.35 -2.89
CA SER A 110 9.47 2.22 -1.47
C SER A 110 10.86 2.75 -1.11
N LEU A 111 11.85 2.66 -1.99
CA LEU A 111 13.16 3.28 -1.77
C LEU A 111 13.08 4.80 -1.71
N VAL A 112 12.25 5.42 -2.55
CA VAL A 112 12.01 6.88 -2.49
C VAL A 112 11.34 7.24 -1.15
N MET A 113 10.36 6.44 -0.71
CA MET A 113 9.73 6.61 0.61
C MET A 113 10.74 6.43 1.75
N LEU A 114 11.66 5.47 1.67
CA LEU A 114 12.70 5.27 2.68
C LEU A 114 13.58 6.51 2.86
N VAL A 115 13.98 7.16 1.76
CA VAL A 115 14.74 8.41 1.82
C VAL A 115 13.94 9.49 2.56
N ALA A 116 12.65 9.60 2.29
CA ALA A 116 11.78 10.55 2.99
C ALA A 116 11.63 10.20 4.48
N ILE A 117 11.52 8.92 4.83
CA ILE A 117 11.47 8.44 6.23
C ILE A 117 12.74 8.83 6.97
N ILE A 118 13.92 8.56 6.39
CA ILE A 118 15.22 8.91 7.01
C ILE A 118 15.33 10.42 7.22
N ALA A 119 14.96 11.21 6.22
CA ALA A 119 15.00 12.66 6.32
C ALA A 119 14.01 13.18 7.38
N LEU A 120 12.78 12.67 7.41
CA LEU A 120 11.78 13.05 8.39
C LEU A 120 12.23 12.72 9.82
N VAL A 121 12.76 11.52 10.04
CA VAL A 121 13.29 11.08 11.34
C VAL A 121 14.49 11.92 11.75
N HIS A 122 15.37 12.28 10.81
CA HIS A 122 16.53 13.14 11.09
C HIS A 122 16.10 14.56 11.50
N LEU A 123 15.10 15.12 10.84
CA LEU A 123 14.59 16.47 11.11
C LEU A 123 13.78 16.56 12.40
N THR A 124 13.07 15.49 12.76
CA THR A 124 12.14 15.49 13.92
C THR A 124 12.72 14.84 15.17
N GLY A 125 13.75 13.99 15.02
CA GLY A 125 14.35 13.23 16.11
C GLY A 125 13.45 12.13 16.67
N THR A 126 12.40 11.71 15.95
CA THR A 126 11.46 10.68 16.43
C THR A 126 10.98 9.78 15.29
N THR A 127 10.68 8.51 15.63
CA THR A 127 10.04 7.53 14.75
C THR A 127 8.57 7.27 15.11
N ASP A 128 8.10 7.83 16.24
CA ASP A 128 6.73 7.64 16.73
C ASP A 128 5.71 8.33 15.82
N VAL A 129 4.81 7.55 15.22
CA VAL A 129 3.80 8.02 14.25
C VAL A 129 2.88 9.08 14.86
N SER A 130 2.50 8.94 16.12
CA SER A 130 1.62 9.91 16.78
C SER A 130 2.30 11.28 16.93
N ARG A 131 3.57 11.29 17.35
CA ARG A 131 4.38 12.50 17.44
C ARG A 131 4.67 13.12 16.07
N LEU A 132 4.93 12.28 15.05
CA LEU A 132 5.15 12.74 13.69
C LEU A 132 3.91 13.42 13.11
N MET A 133 2.70 12.96 13.42
CA MET A 133 1.45 13.63 13.01
C MET A 133 1.32 15.06 13.58
N GLU A 134 1.84 15.31 14.77
CA GLU A 134 1.82 16.64 15.39
C GLU A 134 2.91 17.57 14.83
N ILE A 135 4.06 17.03 14.45
CA ILE A 135 5.26 17.81 14.14
C ILE A 135 5.46 17.99 12.64
N ALA A 136 5.17 16.99 11.82
CA ALA A 136 5.55 16.95 10.41
C ALA A 136 4.87 18.06 9.56
N GLY A 137 3.67 18.45 9.93
CA GLY A 137 2.92 19.55 9.30
C GLY A 137 3.30 20.95 9.83
N ASP A 138 4.14 21.05 10.86
CA ASP A 138 4.50 22.33 11.45
C ASP A 138 5.61 23.03 10.62
N THR A 139 5.23 24.12 9.96
CA THR A 139 6.14 24.91 9.11
C THR A 139 7.25 25.62 9.88
N SER A 140 7.09 25.79 11.20
CA SER A 140 8.14 26.34 12.06
C SER A 140 9.31 25.37 12.29
N ARG A 141 9.05 24.08 12.16
CA ARG A 141 10.03 23.00 12.36
C ARG A 141 10.56 22.42 11.05
N ILE A 142 9.68 22.22 10.07
CA ILE A 142 10.04 21.68 8.76
C ILE A 142 9.64 22.67 7.69
N SER A 143 10.61 23.16 6.92
CA SER A 143 10.34 24.11 5.83
C SER A 143 9.36 23.53 4.81
N LEU A 144 8.56 24.39 4.18
CA LEU A 144 7.58 23.98 3.15
C LEU A 144 8.23 23.18 2.01
N ALA A 145 9.46 23.55 1.61
CA ALA A 145 10.20 22.81 0.58
C ALA A 145 10.48 21.36 1.01
N ASN A 146 10.85 21.15 2.29
CA ASN A 146 11.07 19.81 2.83
C ASN A 146 9.76 19.03 2.96
N GLN A 147 8.69 19.65 3.42
CA GLN A 147 7.36 19.02 3.46
C GLN A 147 6.90 18.60 2.07
N SER A 148 7.10 19.44 1.06
CA SER A 148 6.67 19.19 -0.31
C SER A 148 7.33 17.94 -0.90
N TRP A 149 8.66 17.86 -0.92
CA TRP A 149 9.32 16.70 -1.52
C TRP A 149 9.08 15.41 -0.73
N MET A 150 9.00 15.48 0.62
CA MET A 150 8.66 14.30 1.43
C MET A 150 7.23 13.85 1.17
N PHE A 151 6.26 14.77 1.07
CA PHE A 151 4.89 14.45 0.68
C PHE A 151 4.84 13.70 -0.65
N PHE A 152 5.51 14.21 -1.68
CA PHE A 152 5.54 13.54 -2.98
C PHE A 152 6.27 12.20 -2.95
N ALA A 153 7.29 12.03 -2.13
CA ALA A 153 7.99 10.76 -1.95
C ALA A 153 7.07 9.68 -1.33
N PHE A 154 6.34 10.02 -0.26
CA PHE A 154 5.32 9.14 0.31
C PHE A 154 4.18 8.89 -0.67
N ALA A 155 3.65 9.94 -1.26
CA ALA A 155 2.54 9.85 -2.21
C ALA A 155 2.89 8.99 -3.43
N LEU A 156 4.11 9.09 -3.97
CA LEU A 156 4.59 8.25 -5.07
C LEU A 156 4.63 6.78 -4.71
N ALA A 157 5.21 6.43 -3.56
CA ALA A 157 5.28 5.04 -3.10
C ALA A 157 3.87 4.43 -2.95
N PHE A 158 2.96 5.19 -2.35
CA PHE A 158 1.58 4.76 -2.17
C PHE A 158 0.81 4.75 -3.49
N ALA A 159 1.01 5.72 -4.38
CA ALA A 159 0.40 5.75 -5.71
C ALA A 159 0.82 4.58 -6.60
N ILE A 160 2.06 4.11 -6.48
CA ILE A 160 2.52 2.88 -7.13
C ILE A 160 1.78 1.67 -6.56
N LYS A 161 1.63 1.58 -5.24
CA LYS A 161 0.95 0.46 -4.58
C LYS A 161 -0.57 0.46 -4.83
N VAL A 162 -1.21 1.64 -4.86
CA VAL A 162 -2.66 1.86 -5.16
C VAL A 162 -2.99 1.70 -6.65
N PRO A 163 -2.07 1.41 -7.51
CA PRO A 163 -1.91 1.59 -8.94
C PRO A 163 -2.62 2.82 -9.53
N VAL A 164 -2.29 3.99 -9.01
CA VAL A 164 -2.75 5.26 -9.61
C VAL A 164 -2.12 5.45 -10.98
N ILE A 165 -2.85 5.99 -11.94
CA ILE A 165 -2.32 6.27 -13.27
C ILE A 165 -1.23 7.37 -13.18
N PRO A 166 -0.05 7.15 -13.80
CA PRO A 166 0.31 6.12 -14.81
C PRO A 166 0.93 4.84 -14.23
N PHE A 167 1.02 4.66 -12.92
CA PHE A 167 1.76 3.57 -12.27
C PHE A 167 0.97 2.24 -12.13
N HIS A 168 -0.12 2.06 -12.88
CA HIS A 168 -1.06 0.94 -12.74
C HIS A 168 -0.68 -0.33 -13.51
N THR A 169 0.24 -0.25 -14.46
CA THR A 169 0.45 -1.34 -15.44
C THR A 169 0.96 -2.65 -14.85
N TRP A 170 1.61 -2.63 -13.69
CA TRP A 170 2.09 -3.82 -13.00
C TRP A 170 0.95 -4.68 -12.44
N LEU A 171 -0.17 -4.02 -12.06
CA LEU A 171 -1.29 -4.70 -11.39
C LEU A 171 -1.95 -5.73 -12.30
N ALA A 172 -2.25 -5.36 -13.55
CA ALA A 172 -2.91 -6.25 -14.49
C ALA A 172 -2.08 -7.52 -14.74
N ASP A 173 -0.77 -7.37 -14.93
CA ASP A 173 0.13 -8.49 -15.17
C ASP A 173 0.30 -9.37 -13.93
N ALA A 174 0.57 -8.76 -12.76
CA ALA A 174 0.71 -9.47 -11.49
C ALA A 174 -0.57 -10.23 -11.10
N HIS A 175 -1.74 -9.60 -11.26
CA HIS A 175 -3.03 -10.17 -10.89
C HIS A 175 -3.42 -11.34 -11.81
N THR A 176 -3.15 -11.22 -13.11
CA THR A 176 -3.47 -12.27 -14.09
C THR A 176 -2.61 -13.50 -13.86
N GLU A 177 -1.33 -13.31 -13.61
CA GLU A 177 -0.37 -14.42 -13.43
C GLU A 177 -0.39 -15.04 -12.02
N ALA A 178 -0.81 -14.30 -11.00
CA ALA A 178 -0.86 -14.81 -9.64
C ALA A 178 -1.80 -16.01 -9.50
N PRO A 179 -1.49 -17.00 -8.60
CA PRO A 179 -2.47 -18.01 -8.21
C PRO A 179 -3.72 -17.31 -7.62
N THR A 180 -4.89 -17.95 -7.71
CA THR A 180 -6.17 -17.33 -7.32
C THR A 180 -6.12 -16.74 -5.89
N SER A 181 -5.55 -17.47 -4.95
CA SER A 181 -5.34 -17.00 -3.57
C SER A 181 -4.45 -15.75 -3.47
N GLY A 182 -3.36 -15.71 -4.24
CA GLY A 182 -2.50 -14.54 -4.35
C GLY A 182 -3.24 -13.33 -4.94
N SER A 183 -4.06 -13.55 -5.98
CA SER A 183 -4.90 -12.50 -6.59
C SER A 183 -5.93 -11.95 -5.60
N VAL A 184 -6.58 -12.80 -4.81
CA VAL A 184 -7.56 -12.38 -3.80
C VAL A 184 -6.92 -11.52 -2.71
N LEU A 185 -5.76 -11.91 -2.19
CA LEU A 185 -5.04 -11.11 -1.19
C LEU A 185 -4.47 -9.82 -1.76
N LEU A 186 -3.98 -9.85 -3.00
CA LEU A 186 -3.50 -8.66 -3.70
C LEU A 186 -4.62 -7.62 -3.82
N ALA A 187 -5.77 -8.01 -4.35
CA ALA A 187 -6.91 -7.11 -4.51
C ALA A 187 -7.61 -6.78 -3.18
N GLY A 188 -7.73 -7.74 -2.28
CA GLY A 188 -8.48 -7.61 -1.03
C GLY A 188 -7.75 -6.80 0.04
N VAL A 189 -6.42 -6.92 0.18
CA VAL A 189 -5.67 -6.33 1.28
C VAL A 189 -4.45 -5.53 0.82
N LEU A 190 -3.61 -6.07 -0.07
CA LEU A 190 -2.33 -5.43 -0.42
C LEU A 190 -2.49 -4.06 -1.08
N LEU A 191 -3.49 -3.86 -1.94
CA LEU A 191 -3.78 -2.55 -2.53
C LEU A 191 -4.25 -1.55 -1.46
N LYS A 192 -5.02 -2.04 -0.45
CA LYS A 192 -5.52 -1.21 0.65
C LYS A 192 -4.41 -0.73 1.60
N MET A 193 -3.28 -1.42 1.66
CA MET A 193 -2.11 -0.89 2.36
C MET A 193 -1.64 0.44 1.75
N GLY A 194 -1.70 0.57 0.42
CA GLY A 194 -1.36 1.81 -0.28
C GLY A 194 -2.34 2.94 0.02
N THR A 195 -3.65 2.67 -0.01
CA THR A 195 -4.67 3.67 0.35
C THR A 195 -4.61 4.05 1.83
N TYR A 196 -4.37 3.08 2.71
CA TYR A 196 -4.10 3.33 4.12
C TYR A 196 -2.88 4.25 4.31
N GLY A 197 -1.79 3.97 3.58
CA GLY A 197 -0.58 4.77 3.62
C GLY A 197 -0.79 6.21 3.13
N LEU A 198 -1.54 6.40 2.04
CA LEU A 198 -1.92 7.74 1.54
C LEU A 198 -2.68 8.53 2.61
N LEU A 199 -3.67 7.92 3.23
CA LEU A 199 -4.50 8.58 4.23
C LEU A 199 -3.71 8.88 5.50
N ARG A 200 -3.00 7.88 6.03
CA ARG A 200 -2.36 7.97 7.34
C ARG A 200 -1.06 8.76 7.30
N PHE A 201 -0.23 8.57 6.29
CA PHE A 201 1.11 9.15 6.25
C PHE A 201 1.21 10.35 5.30
N ALA A 202 0.76 10.24 4.03
CA ALA A 202 0.89 11.36 3.12
C ALA A 202 -0.01 12.53 3.54
N ILE A 203 -1.31 12.29 3.70
CA ILE A 203 -2.28 13.33 4.13
C ILE A 203 -2.08 13.67 5.62
N GLY A 204 -1.87 12.65 6.47
CA GLY A 204 -1.76 12.83 7.91
C GLY A 204 -0.51 13.61 8.35
N PHE A 205 0.64 13.38 7.73
CA PHE A 205 1.87 14.12 8.07
C PHE A 205 1.94 15.50 7.41
N PHE A 206 1.41 15.64 6.20
CA PHE A 206 1.57 16.84 5.39
C PHE A 206 0.22 17.42 4.91
N PRO A 207 -0.70 17.81 5.82
CA PRO A 207 -2.04 18.24 5.45
C PRO A 207 -2.05 19.48 4.55
N MET A 208 -1.11 20.42 4.73
CA MET A 208 -0.99 21.60 3.86
C MET A 208 -0.62 21.20 2.44
N MET A 209 0.34 20.28 2.26
CA MET A 209 0.74 19.79 0.94
C MET A 209 -0.38 18.99 0.28
N ALA A 210 -1.16 18.22 1.05
CA ALA A 210 -2.32 17.52 0.55
C ALA A 210 -3.40 18.49 0.06
N LEU A 211 -3.61 19.61 0.77
CA LEU A 211 -4.56 20.65 0.38
C LEU A 211 -4.12 21.39 -0.90
N GLU A 212 -2.86 21.77 -0.98
CA GLU A 212 -2.30 22.47 -2.16
C GLU A 212 -2.35 21.59 -3.42
N ASN A 213 -2.13 20.28 -3.27
CA ASN A 213 -2.08 19.34 -4.39
C ASN A 213 -3.37 18.54 -4.59
N ARG A 214 -4.45 18.87 -3.87
CA ARG A 214 -5.73 18.14 -3.94
C ARG A 214 -6.27 17.99 -5.37
N GLU A 215 -6.19 19.05 -6.17
CA GLU A 215 -6.71 19.05 -7.55
C GLU A 215 -5.94 18.07 -8.45
N LEU A 216 -4.62 17.97 -8.26
CA LEU A 216 -3.77 17.01 -8.98
C LEU A 216 -4.23 15.58 -8.68
N PHE A 217 -4.36 15.22 -7.38
CA PHE A 217 -4.74 13.85 -7.00
C PHE A 217 -6.19 13.54 -7.32
N MET A 218 -7.10 14.51 -7.22
CA MET A 218 -8.48 14.35 -7.68
C MET A 218 -8.57 14.12 -9.19
N ALA A 219 -7.79 14.86 -9.98
CA ALA A 219 -7.70 14.65 -11.44
C ALA A 219 -7.13 13.27 -11.77
N LEU A 220 -6.05 12.84 -11.10
CA LEU A 220 -5.49 11.49 -11.29
C LEU A 220 -6.50 10.41 -10.91
N GLY A 221 -7.26 10.60 -9.83
CA GLY A 221 -8.35 9.72 -9.44
C GLY A 221 -9.45 9.66 -10.50
N ALA A 222 -9.91 10.80 -11.00
CA ALA A 222 -10.93 10.87 -12.05
C ALA A 222 -10.48 10.22 -13.36
N ILE A 223 -9.22 10.45 -13.79
CA ILE A 223 -8.62 9.75 -14.93
C ILE A 223 -8.59 8.24 -14.67
N GLY A 224 -8.21 7.84 -13.43
CA GLY A 224 -8.19 6.43 -13.02
C GLY A 224 -9.56 5.76 -13.15
N ILE A 225 -10.63 6.45 -12.75
CA ILE A 225 -12.01 5.94 -12.85
C ILE A 225 -12.36 5.66 -14.30
N VAL A 226 -12.23 6.65 -15.18
CA VAL A 226 -12.66 6.52 -16.59
C VAL A 226 -11.75 5.56 -17.35
N TYR A 227 -10.45 5.77 -17.26
CA TYR A 227 -9.48 4.96 -18.01
C TYR A 227 -9.45 3.50 -17.52
N GLY A 228 -9.53 3.27 -16.20
CA GLY A 228 -9.59 1.92 -15.64
C GLY A 228 -10.86 1.18 -16.07
N ALA A 229 -12.01 1.86 -16.13
CA ALA A 229 -13.26 1.28 -16.64
C ALA A 229 -13.16 0.92 -18.13
N LEU A 230 -12.64 1.82 -18.96
CA LEU A 230 -12.45 1.55 -20.40
C LEU A 230 -11.46 0.41 -20.64
N LEU A 231 -10.37 0.35 -19.86
CA LEU A 231 -9.43 -0.78 -19.91
C LEU A 231 -10.11 -2.10 -19.53
N ALA A 232 -10.94 -2.11 -18.49
CA ALA A 232 -11.67 -3.30 -18.06
C ALA A 232 -12.63 -3.80 -19.15
N MET A 233 -13.37 -2.90 -19.79
CA MET A 233 -14.29 -3.24 -20.89
C MET A 233 -13.57 -3.86 -22.11
N ALA A 234 -12.32 -3.52 -22.33
CA ALA A 234 -11.53 -4.02 -23.45
C ALA A 234 -10.87 -5.39 -23.19
N GLN A 235 -10.98 -5.94 -21.97
CA GLN A 235 -10.34 -7.21 -21.62
C GLN A 235 -11.19 -8.42 -22.00
N THR A 236 -10.53 -9.46 -22.49
CA THR A 236 -11.13 -10.77 -22.81
C THR A 236 -10.90 -11.79 -21.69
N ASP A 237 -9.90 -11.60 -20.84
CA ASP A 237 -9.59 -12.45 -19.70
C ASP A 237 -10.25 -11.90 -18.43
N ILE A 238 -10.97 -12.78 -17.70
CA ILE A 238 -11.74 -12.40 -16.49
C ILE A 238 -10.81 -11.87 -15.38
N LYS A 239 -9.66 -12.50 -15.15
CA LYS A 239 -8.73 -12.01 -14.12
C LYS A 239 -8.20 -10.62 -14.45
N ARG A 240 -7.86 -10.40 -15.72
CA ARG A 240 -7.37 -9.12 -16.22
C ARG A 240 -8.45 -8.04 -16.18
N LEU A 241 -9.71 -8.41 -16.50
CA LEU A 241 -10.86 -7.53 -16.36
C LEU A 241 -11.02 -7.05 -14.90
N ILE A 242 -11.00 -7.99 -13.94
CA ILE A 242 -11.12 -7.68 -12.51
C ILE A 242 -9.95 -6.78 -12.06
N ALA A 243 -8.71 -7.05 -12.51
CA ALA A 243 -7.56 -6.23 -12.19
C ALA A 243 -7.70 -4.78 -12.71
N CYS A 244 -8.14 -4.61 -13.98
CA CYS A 244 -8.36 -3.28 -14.55
C CYS A 244 -9.54 -2.56 -13.88
N SER A 245 -10.61 -3.26 -13.51
CA SER A 245 -11.72 -2.68 -12.76
C SER A 245 -11.29 -2.18 -11.37
N SER A 246 -10.34 -2.87 -10.72
CA SER A 246 -9.77 -2.43 -9.44
C SER A 246 -9.07 -1.07 -9.55
N VAL A 247 -8.41 -0.77 -10.68
CA VAL A 247 -7.82 0.57 -10.93
C VAL A 247 -8.91 1.63 -10.93
N SER A 248 -10.06 1.38 -11.55
CA SER A 248 -11.20 2.29 -11.55
C SER A 248 -11.75 2.50 -10.13
N HIS A 249 -11.98 1.43 -9.37
CA HIS A 249 -12.49 1.52 -7.99
C HIS A 249 -11.53 2.26 -7.06
N LEU A 250 -10.23 2.03 -7.18
CA LEU A 250 -9.23 2.77 -6.40
C LEU A 250 -9.12 4.24 -6.81
N GLY A 251 -9.47 4.57 -8.06
CA GLY A 251 -9.64 5.96 -8.50
C GLY A 251 -10.68 6.71 -7.67
N PHE A 252 -11.84 6.09 -7.36
CA PHE A 252 -12.85 6.67 -6.46
C PHE A 252 -12.30 6.88 -5.05
N VAL A 253 -11.51 5.93 -4.55
CA VAL A 253 -10.88 6.03 -3.22
C VAL A 253 -9.95 7.23 -3.16
N VAL A 254 -9.04 7.36 -4.15
CA VAL A 254 -8.09 8.48 -4.21
C VAL A 254 -8.80 9.81 -4.34
N MET A 255 -9.79 9.91 -5.25
CA MET A 255 -10.57 11.15 -5.44
C MET A 255 -11.31 11.54 -4.16
N GLY A 256 -11.95 10.59 -3.49
CA GLY A 256 -12.66 10.84 -2.24
C GLY A 256 -11.75 11.26 -1.08
N MET A 257 -10.53 10.69 -0.98
CA MET A 257 -9.55 11.10 0.02
C MET A 257 -9.10 12.55 -0.18
N PHE A 258 -8.74 12.90 -1.41
CA PHE A 258 -8.25 14.24 -1.75
C PHE A 258 -9.33 15.28 -1.94
N ALA A 259 -10.62 14.90 -1.86
CA ALA A 259 -11.70 15.87 -1.66
C ALA A 259 -11.58 16.60 -0.31
N LEU A 260 -10.88 16.00 0.66
CA LEU A 260 -10.60 16.51 2.00
C LEU A 260 -11.88 16.96 2.74
N THR A 261 -13.01 16.31 2.42
CA THR A 261 -14.30 16.51 3.09
C THR A 261 -14.59 15.27 3.95
N GLU A 262 -15.36 15.47 5.02
CA GLU A 262 -15.75 14.34 5.90
C GLU A 262 -16.49 13.26 5.12
N THR A 263 -17.39 13.62 4.23
CA THR A 263 -18.15 12.67 3.39
C THR A 263 -17.23 11.93 2.41
N GLY A 264 -16.28 12.65 1.79
CA GLY A 264 -15.29 12.05 0.88
C GLY A 264 -14.39 11.05 1.59
N LEU A 265 -13.88 11.39 2.79
CA LEU A 265 -13.06 10.50 3.60
C LEU A 265 -13.83 9.25 4.06
N ARG A 266 -15.05 9.40 4.56
CA ARG A 266 -15.92 8.28 4.94
C ARG A 266 -16.23 7.37 3.73
N GLY A 267 -16.57 7.96 2.58
CA GLY A 267 -16.79 7.22 1.35
C GLY A 267 -15.56 6.45 0.88
N SER A 268 -14.38 7.06 0.97
CA SER A 268 -13.11 6.40 0.62
C SER A 268 -12.80 5.21 1.52
N ILE A 269 -12.99 5.36 2.84
CA ILE A 269 -12.77 4.27 3.80
C ILE A 269 -13.74 3.10 3.58
N LEU A 270 -15.00 3.41 3.26
CA LEU A 270 -15.99 2.36 2.94
C LEU A 270 -15.72 1.66 1.61
N GLN A 271 -15.14 2.37 0.64
CA GLN A 271 -14.77 1.81 -0.67
C GLN A 271 -13.47 0.99 -0.63
N MET A 272 -12.62 1.18 0.37
CA MET A 272 -11.46 0.31 0.59
C MET A 272 -11.88 -1.13 0.94
#